data_976c3001967a928bea1a5d20c5a74ebb
#
_entry.id   976c3001967a928bea1a5d20c5a74ebb
#
_cell.length_a   1.000
_cell.length_b   1.000
_cell.length_c   1.000
_cell.angle_alpha   90.00
_cell.angle_beta   90.00
_cell.angle_gamma   90.00
#
_symmetry.space_group_name_H-M   'P 1'
#
loop_
_entity.id
_entity.type
_entity.pdbx_description
1 polymer ?
#
loop_
_entity_poly.entity_id
_entity_poly.type
_entity_poly.pdbx_seq_one_letter_code
_entity_poly.pdbx_strand_id
1 'polypeptide(L)'
;MSNSINLILYTQENCEYCHMMKKKLAEWDYRYREINISYDLFAKDFLKDEGHRTVPQLYWNNTHLNKFPTNELTKEHVEAELDYENYIGGVESWAPLKSA
;
A
#
# COMPACT_ATOMS: atom_id res chain seq x y z
N MET A 1 -19.98 -2.54 0.06
CA MET A 1 -19.51 -2.55 -0.06
C MET A 1 -18.72 -2.31 0.06
N SER A 2 -18.65 -2.18 0.00
CA SER A 2 -17.91 -2.11 -0.15
C SER A 2 -16.83 -2.24 0.21
N ASN A 3 -16.35 -2.52 0.35
CA ASN A 3 -15.18 -3.03 0.50
C ASN A 3 -14.18 -2.48 -0.32
N SER A 4 -14.27 -1.32 -0.75
CA SER A 4 -13.24 -0.80 -1.54
C SER A 4 -12.16 -0.32 -0.65
N ILE A 5 -11.01 -0.87 -0.84
CA ILE A 5 -9.82 -0.48 -0.12
C ILE A 5 -9.09 0.50 -1.02
N ASN A 6 -8.80 1.68 -0.52
CA ASN A 6 -8.12 2.71 -1.29
C ASN A 6 -6.63 2.47 -1.33
N LEU A 7 -6.23 1.49 -2.12
CA LEU A 7 -4.81 1.21 -2.30
C LEU A 7 -4.27 2.07 -3.42
N ILE A 8 -3.09 2.61 -3.20
CA ILE A 8 -2.37 3.36 -4.22
C ILE A 8 -1.01 2.72 -4.40
N LEU A 9 -0.70 2.39 -5.65
CA LEU A 9 0.59 1.81 -6.00
C LEU A 9 1.37 2.82 -6.80
N TYR A 10 2.52 3.22 -6.26
CA TYR A 10 3.42 4.14 -6.95
C TYR A 10 4.43 3.34 -7.75
N THR A 11 4.54 3.66 -9.02
CA THR A 11 5.41 2.95 -9.97
C THR A 11 6.23 3.94 -10.79
N GLN A 12 7.08 3.41 -11.65
CA GLN A 12 7.76 4.24 -12.65
C GLN A 12 7.99 3.41 -13.91
N GLU A 13 8.40 4.06 -14.96
CA GLU A 13 8.69 3.39 -16.22
C GLU A 13 9.85 2.42 -16.07
N ASN A 14 9.81 1.34 -16.84
CA ASN A 14 10.90 0.35 -16.88
C ASN A 14 11.25 -0.21 -15.51
N CYS A 15 10.23 -0.57 -14.75
CA CYS A 15 10.41 -1.07 -13.39
C CYS A 15 9.91 -2.50 -13.29
N GLU A 16 10.85 -3.44 -13.22
CA GLU A 16 10.51 -4.86 -13.12
C GLU A 16 9.77 -5.20 -11.82
N TYR A 17 10.23 -4.65 -10.72
CA TYR A 17 9.57 -4.90 -9.45
C TYR A 17 8.18 -4.30 -9.38
N CYS A 18 7.95 -3.23 -10.15
CA CYS A 18 6.59 -2.68 -10.24
C CYS A 18 5.66 -3.67 -10.93
N HIS A 19 6.14 -4.31 -11.99
CA HIS A 19 5.34 -5.34 -12.66
C HIS A 19 5.07 -6.52 -11.73
N MET A 20 6.08 -6.92 -10.98
CA MET A 20 5.93 -8.00 -10.02
C MET A 20 4.89 -7.66 -8.95
N MET A 21 4.92 -6.43 -8.46
CA MET A 21 3.95 -5.99 -7.46
C MET A 21 2.53 -6.01 -8.03
N LYS A 22 2.36 -5.51 -9.26
CA LYS A 22 1.04 -5.52 -9.89
C LYS A 22 0.50 -6.94 -10.03
N LYS A 23 1.37 -7.87 -10.40
CA LYS A 23 0.98 -9.27 -10.53
C LYS A 23 0.55 -9.83 -9.18
N LYS A 24 1.30 -9.54 -8.13
CA LYS A 24 0.95 -10.02 -6.79
C LYS A 24 -0.39 -9.45 -6.35
N LEU A 25 -0.61 -8.17 -6.55
CA LEU A 25 -1.87 -7.55 -6.15
C LEU A 25 -3.04 -8.16 -6.90
N ALA A 26 -2.87 -8.46 -8.18
CA ALA A 26 -3.92 -9.12 -8.95
C ALA A 26 -4.19 -10.52 -8.42
N GLU A 27 -3.13 -11.27 -8.10
CA GLU A 27 -3.28 -12.62 -7.56
C GLU A 27 -3.95 -12.63 -6.20
N TRP A 28 -3.73 -11.59 -5.42
CA TRP A 28 -4.33 -11.45 -4.10
C TRP A 28 -5.72 -10.81 -4.14
N ASP A 29 -6.16 -10.46 -5.36
CA ASP A 29 -7.49 -9.90 -5.58
C ASP A 29 -7.67 -8.54 -4.90
N TYR A 30 -6.62 -7.73 -4.88
CA TYR A 30 -6.70 -6.36 -4.39
C TYR A 30 -6.90 -5.41 -5.55
N ARG A 31 -7.75 -4.43 -5.33
CA ARG A 31 -7.91 -3.33 -6.26
C ARG A 31 -7.04 -2.16 -5.82
N TYR A 32 -6.48 -1.47 -6.78
CA TYR A 32 -5.60 -0.36 -6.47
C TYR A 32 -5.62 0.65 -7.60
N ARG A 33 -5.18 1.84 -7.27
CA ARG A 33 -4.97 2.89 -8.25
C ARG A 33 -3.47 3.02 -8.46
N GLU A 34 -3.06 3.04 -9.71
CA GLU A 34 -1.63 3.16 -10.03
C GLU A 34 -1.28 4.62 -10.31
N ILE A 35 -0.21 5.09 -9.72
CA ILE A 35 0.32 6.41 -10.03
C ILE A 35 1.76 6.23 -10.48
N ASN A 36 2.02 6.56 -11.74
CA ASN A 36 3.35 6.43 -12.32
C ASN A 36 4.11 7.72 -12.10
N ILE A 37 5.14 7.66 -11.25
CA ILE A 37 5.87 8.88 -10.87
C ILE A 37 6.77 9.42 -11.99
N SER A 38 6.94 8.66 -13.07
CA SER A 38 7.62 9.20 -14.25
C SER A 38 6.82 10.33 -14.87
N TYR A 39 5.50 10.35 -14.62
CA TYR A 39 4.60 11.35 -15.20
C TYR A 39 3.89 12.20 -14.15
N ASP A 40 4.19 12.01 -12.88
CA ASP A 40 3.51 12.73 -11.81
C ASP A 40 4.56 13.22 -10.81
N LEU A 41 4.95 14.48 -10.97
CA LEU A 41 6.01 15.04 -10.15
C LEU A 41 5.58 15.25 -8.70
N PHE A 42 4.30 15.50 -8.47
CA PHE A 42 3.81 15.65 -7.10
C PHE A 42 3.93 14.33 -6.35
N ALA A 43 3.58 13.25 -7.02
CA ALA A 43 3.71 11.94 -6.41
C ALA A 43 5.17 11.58 -6.16
N LYS A 44 6.04 11.94 -7.09
CA LYS A 44 7.47 11.71 -6.92
C LYS A 44 8.00 12.45 -5.69
N ASP A 45 7.58 13.70 -5.54
CA ASP A 45 7.99 14.49 -4.38
C ASP A 45 7.43 13.91 -3.09
N PHE A 46 6.19 13.42 -3.12
CA PHE A 46 5.61 12.77 -1.96
C PHE A 46 6.47 11.59 -1.51
N LEU A 47 6.89 10.74 -2.44
CA LEU A 47 7.72 9.58 -2.07
C LEU A 47 9.07 10.02 -1.50
N LYS A 48 9.66 11.06 -2.05
CA LYS A 48 10.91 11.57 -1.53
C LYS A 48 10.75 12.11 -0.11
N ASP A 49 9.66 12.81 0.12
CA ASP A 49 9.37 13.36 1.45
C ASP A 49 9.16 12.26 2.47
N GLU A 50 8.64 11.12 2.03
CA GLU A 50 8.45 9.96 2.90
C GLU A 50 9.71 9.15 3.08
N GLY A 51 10.80 9.57 2.43
CA GLY A 51 12.09 8.89 2.58
C GLY A 51 12.31 7.74 1.62
N HIS A 52 11.45 7.59 0.63
CA HIS A 52 11.60 6.50 -0.34
C HIS A 52 12.56 6.87 -1.46
N ARG A 53 13.36 5.90 -1.87
CA ARG A 53 14.27 6.06 -3.00
C ARG A 53 13.96 5.08 -4.12
N THR A 54 12.98 4.22 -3.92
CA THR A 54 12.67 3.16 -4.87
C THR A 54 11.18 3.05 -5.07
N VAL A 55 10.80 2.36 -6.15
CA VAL A 55 9.45 1.93 -6.39
C VAL A 55 9.52 0.42 -6.65
N PRO A 56 8.45 -0.33 -6.45
CA PRO A 56 7.08 0.13 -6.15
C PRO A 56 6.91 0.47 -4.68
N GLN A 57 5.95 1.38 -4.41
CA GLN A 57 5.56 1.68 -3.03
C GLN A 57 4.04 1.57 -2.97
N LEU A 58 3.55 0.83 -1.99
CA LEU A 58 2.13 0.57 -1.83
C LEU A 58 1.62 1.25 -0.57
N TYR A 59 0.55 2.02 -0.72
CA TYR A 59 -0.05 2.75 0.39
C TYR A 59 -1.54 2.50 0.48
N TRP A 60 -2.04 2.51 1.69
CA TRP A 60 -3.48 2.52 1.98
C TRP A 60 -3.73 3.76 2.81
N ASN A 61 -4.43 4.73 2.22
CA ASN A 61 -4.54 6.06 2.81
C ASN A 61 -3.12 6.60 3.02
N ASN A 62 -2.72 6.84 4.25
CA ASN A 62 -1.37 7.33 4.52
C ASN A 62 -0.47 6.27 5.14
N THR A 63 -0.90 5.03 5.10
CA THR A 63 -0.15 3.93 5.70
C THR A 63 0.67 3.20 4.65
N HIS A 64 1.96 3.11 4.88
CA HIS A 64 2.88 2.40 3.99
C HIS A 64 2.75 0.90 4.24
N LEU A 65 2.43 0.14 3.19
CA LEU A 65 2.12 -1.27 3.34
C LEU A 65 3.25 -2.22 3.00
N ASN A 66 4.10 -1.87 2.03
CA ASN A 66 5.12 -2.83 1.59
C ASN A 66 6.43 -2.59 2.32
N LYS A 67 6.48 -3.01 3.56
CA LYS A 67 7.68 -2.85 4.38
C LYS A 67 8.73 -3.93 4.14
N PHE A 68 8.48 -4.80 3.19
CA PHE A 68 9.40 -5.85 2.77
C PHE A 68 9.69 -5.67 1.28
N PRO A 69 10.85 -6.12 0.81
CA PRO A 69 11.13 -6.08 -0.64
C PRO A 69 10.04 -6.80 -1.42
N THR A 70 9.78 -6.33 -2.63
CA THR A 70 8.67 -6.86 -3.43
C THR A 70 8.73 -8.38 -3.59
N ASN A 71 9.91 -8.92 -3.81
CA ASN A 71 10.04 -10.37 -4.02
C ASN A 71 9.80 -11.16 -2.74
N GLU A 72 9.83 -10.52 -1.58
CA GLU A 72 9.59 -11.19 -0.29
C GLU A 72 8.23 -10.85 0.29
N LEU A 73 7.55 -9.88 -0.28
CA LEU A 73 6.26 -9.44 0.24
C LEU A 73 5.20 -10.50 0.04
N THR A 74 4.45 -10.80 1.11
CA THR A 74 3.37 -11.77 1.05
C THR A 74 2.03 -11.07 1.31
N LYS A 75 0.96 -11.78 0.99
CA LYS A 75 -0.38 -11.26 1.27
C LYS A 75 -0.57 -11.03 2.77
N GLU A 76 0.00 -11.92 3.57
CA GLU A 76 -0.11 -11.80 5.02
C GLU A 76 0.55 -10.54 5.54
N HIS A 77 1.65 -10.13 4.92
CA HIS A 77 2.30 -8.88 5.31
C HIS A 77 1.38 -7.69 5.08
N VAL A 78 0.69 -7.68 3.94
CA VAL A 78 -0.23 -6.60 3.61
C VAL A 78 -1.46 -6.65 4.51
N GLU A 79 -2.00 -7.84 4.71
CA GLU A 79 -3.19 -7.99 5.55
C GLU A 79 -2.95 -7.56 6.99
N ALA A 80 -1.75 -7.83 7.50
CA ALA A 80 -1.43 -7.43 8.86
C ALA A 80 -1.51 -5.91 9.02
N GLU A 81 -1.01 -5.17 8.04
CA GLU A 81 -1.08 -3.72 8.09
C GLU A 81 -2.51 -3.22 7.93
N LEU A 82 -3.26 -3.83 7.03
CA LEU A 82 -4.65 -3.43 6.82
C LEU A 82 -5.51 -3.73 8.03
N ASP A 83 -5.33 -4.91 8.61
CA ASP A 83 -6.09 -5.29 9.80
C ASP A 83 -5.80 -4.36 10.97
N TYR A 84 -4.54 -4.02 11.15
CA TYR A 84 -4.16 -3.11 12.21
C TYR A 84 -4.83 -1.76 12.03
N GLU A 85 -4.83 -1.22 10.82
CA GLU A 85 -5.45 0.06 10.53
C GLU A 85 -6.95 -0.02 10.75
N ASN A 86 -7.57 -1.11 10.33
CA ASN A 86 -8.99 -1.29 10.57
C ASN A 86 -9.31 -1.33 12.05
N TYR A 87 -8.50 -2.04 12.81
CA TYR A 87 -8.70 -2.12 14.24
C TYR A 87 -8.63 -0.73 14.88
N ILE A 88 -7.61 0.03 14.53
CA ILE A 88 -7.44 1.37 15.09
C ILE A 88 -8.56 2.30 14.65
N GLY A 89 -8.87 2.27 13.36
CA GLY A 89 -9.83 3.21 12.81
C GLY A 89 -11.27 2.82 13.04
N GLY A 90 -11.54 1.53 13.13
CA GLY A 90 -12.90 1.06 13.24
C GLY A 90 -13.40 0.95 14.66
N VAL A 91 -12.52 0.95 15.57
CA VAL A 91 -12.90 0.80 16.95
C VAL A 91 -13.05 2.08 17.60
N GLU A 92 -13.20 2.47 17.09
CA GLU A 92 -13.27 3.23 17.62
C GLU A 92 -13.74 3.25 18.50
N SER A 93 -13.73 2.51 18.16
CA SER A 93 -13.80 2.10 18.84
C SER A 93 -13.58 1.61 19.57
N TRP A 94 -13.45 1.39 19.53
CA TRP A 94 -13.00 0.46 20.28
C TRP A 94 -12.59 0.25 21.01
N ALA A 95 -12.67 0.36 20.90
CA ALA A 95 -12.10 -0.08 21.46
C ALA A 95 -11.67 -0.26 22.14
N PRO A 96 -11.67 -0.33 22.35
CA PRO A 96 -11.06 -0.67 22.93
C PRO A 96 -10.66 -0.69 23.41
N LEU A 97 -10.61 -0.79 22.81
CA LEU A 97 -10.32 -0.99 23.12
C LEU A 97 -10.41 -1.20 23.76
N LYS A 98 -10.56 -1.48 23.72
CA LYS A 98 -10.63 -1.95 24.14
C LYS A 98 -10.61 -2.12 24.71
N SER A 99 -10.74 -2.08 24.46
CA SER A 99 -10.79 -2.41 24.87
C SER A 99 -10.87 -2.41 25.28
N ALA A 100 -10.99 -2.47 24.98
CA ALA A 100 -11.02 -2.66 25.23
C ALA A 100 -11.04 -2.64 25.49
#